data_f5cc1c52b7eead3e18f8813343b7c30d
#
_entry.id   f5cc1c52b7eead3e18f8813343b7c30d
#
_cell.length_a   1.000
_cell.length_b   1.000
_cell.length_c   1.000
_cell.angle_alpha   90.00
_cell.angle_beta   90.00
_cell.angle_gamma   90.00
#
_symmetry.space_group_name_H-M   'P 1'
#
loop_
_entity.id
_entity.type
_entity.pdbx_description
1 polymer ?
#
loop_
_entity_poly.entity_id
_entity_poly.type
_entity_poly.pdbx_seq_one_letter_code
_entity_poly.pdbx_strand_id
1 'polypeptide(L)'
;MVWEKRKRGRSVNILCKSQTSEYPMDSLHGTSGTQSYFPARYVLFQKEANGVTYRIPALIFLQRSSCFLAFCEERLSPDDSQAHLLVMRKGVFYRNYVEWDDMRVLSMACLKGYRSMNPCPVYDTFTGTLFLFFIAVLGHTTEAYQLVTGNNVTRFCYVYSQDYGETWSPATDLTKKVIGDTIKAWATFALGPGHGIQLKSGRLLIPAYAYHIDCKECFGKICKTTPHSFCFYSDTHGRTWHFGKTVPEPECLECQLVSVDEEGGTNVLYCNARSTLGSRVQALSFEDGTAFQRGQLVHKLVEPRNGCHGSVIGFPAPFHLLQKSNLGEVQQVMSTTCSPSTAASPYQNFLTPTWVVYGHPTWTNARRDLGLYLNVRPRDPDSWRGPWVIYKGPSAYSDLAYVDLASTGEPPVPVFACLFENGTKTAYDEISFCTFTLFELINNLPHDLPHLSSIKSLEKKKRRKKRVCQFCRVC
;
A
#
# COMPACT_ATOMS: atom_id res chain seq x y z
N MET A 1 -21.27 -41.63 29.57
CA MET A 1 -21.87 -42.10 28.31
C MET A 1 -23.11 -41.26 28.05
N VAL A 2 -22.95 -40.12 27.38
CA VAL A 2 -24.07 -39.44 26.72
C VAL A 2 -23.43 -38.73 25.49
N TRP A 3 -23.87 -39.15 24.32
CA TRP A 3 -23.46 -38.60 23.04
C TRP A 3 -24.37 -37.45 22.69
N GLU A 4 -23.91 -36.22 22.66
CA GLU A 4 -24.64 -35.10 22.08
C GLU A 4 -24.21 -34.90 20.62
N LYS A 5 -25.19 -35.03 19.73
CA LYS A 5 -25.06 -34.82 18.30
C LYS A 5 -24.80 -33.33 17.98
N ARG A 6 -23.65 -32.99 17.50
CA ARG A 6 -23.40 -31.68 16.85
C ARG A 6 -24.23 -31.60 15.55
N LYS A 7 -25.11 -30.64 15.50
CA LYS A 7 -25.85 -30.26 14.28
C LYS A 7 -24.86 -29.66 13.28
N ARG A 8 -24.85 -30.19 12.04
CA ARG A 8 -24.15 -29.62 10.90
C ARG A 8 -24.76 -28.26 10.58
N GLY A 9 -23.91 -27.20 10.59
CA GLY A 9 -24.28 -25.87 10.13
C GLY A 9 -24.60 -25.91 8.63
N ARG A 10 -25.71 -25.30 8.26
CA ARG A 10 -26.11 -25.09 6.87
C ARG A 10 -25.20 -24.02 6.26
N SER A 11 -24.50 -24.37 5.19
CA SER A 11 -23.88 -23.41 4.29
C SER A 11 -24.97 -22.51 3.69
N VAL A 12 -24.85 -21.21 3.93
CA VAL A 12 -25.73 -20.21 3.29
C VAL A 12 -25.14 -19.91 1.93
N ASN A 13 -25.67 -20.54 0.89
CA ASN A 13 -25.43 -20.15 -0.49
C ASN A 13 -26.14 -18.83 -0.76
N ILE A 14 -25.40 -17.72 -0.75
CA ILE A 14 -25.89 -16.43 -1.24
C ILE A 14 -25.74 -16.46 -2.77
N LEU A 15 -26.78 -16.89 -3.45
CA LEU A 15 -26.93 -16.70 -4.89
C LEU A 15 -27.08 -15.21 -5.19
N CYS A 16 -26.06 -14.63 -5.79
CA CYS A 16 -26.12 -13.29 -6.34
C CYS A 16 -27.05 -13.29 -7.56
N LYS A 17 -28.33 -12.93 -7.38
CA LYS A 17 -29.24 -12.61 -8.49
C LYS A 17 -28.80 -11.28 -9.07
N SER A 18 -28.32 -11.30 -10.32
CA SER A 18 -28.22 -10.12 -11.17
C SER A 18 -29.63 -9.56 -11.40
N GLN A 19 -29.98 -8.50 -10.72
CA GLN A 19 -31.14 -7.69 -11.09
C GLN A 19 -30.75 -6.82 -12.27
N THR A 20 -31.13 -7.24 -13.48
CA THR A 20 -31.30 -6.35 -14.62
C THR A 20 -32.55 -5.53 -14.38
N SER A 21 -32.40 -4.31 -13.89
CA SER A 21 -33.50 -3.33 -13.89
C SER A 21 -33.55 -2.68 -15.26
N GLU A 22 -34.54 -3.07 -16.05
CA GLU A 22 -35.00 -2.26 -17.19
C GLU A 22 -35.63 -0.97 -16.62
N TYR A 23 -35.01 0.16 -16.93
CA TYR A 23 -35.62 1.48 -16.75
C TYR A 23 -36.12 2.02 -18.08
N PRO A 24 -37.34 2.62 -18.14
CA PRO A 24 -37.88 3.21 -19.36
C PRO A 24 -37.06 4.45 -19.77
N MET A 25 -36.79 4.56 -21.07
CA MET A 25 -36.26 5.77 -21.68
C MET A 25 -37.28 6.91 -21.55
N ASP A 26 -36.99 7.86 -20.69
CA ASP A 26 -37.58 9.19 -20.82
C ASP A 26 -36.46 10.23 -21.01
N SER A 27 -36.60 10.93 -22.13
CA SER A 27 -35.77 12.03 -22.57
C SER A 27 -35.82 13.20 -21.61
N LEU A 28 -34.68 13.56 -20.99
CA LEU A 28 -34.50 14.88 -20.41
C LEU A 28 -33.05 15.34 -20.59
N HIS A 29 -32.91 16.47 -21.25
CA HIS A 29 -31.69 17.27 -21.30
C HIS A 29 -31.24 17.63 -19.87
N GLY A 30 -30.01 17.25 -19.48
CA GLY A 30 -29.46 17.62 -18.20
C GLY A 30 -27.98 17.33 -18.11
N THR A 31 -27.16 18.35 -18.09
CA THR A 31 -25.82 18.51 -17.51
C THR A 31 -25.02 17.20 -17.29
N SER A 32 -23.94 17.03 -18.04
CA SER A 32 -22.98 15.92 -17.91
C SER A 32 -22.30 15.92 -16.54
N GLY A 33 -22.96 15.39 -15.52
CA GLY A 33 -22.33 14.95 -14.31
C GLY A 33 -21.65 13.61 -14.58
N THR A 34 -20.33 13.56 -14.59
CA THR A 34 -19.57 12.31 -14.65
C THR A 34 -19.98 11.43 -13.48
N GLN A 35 -20.71 10.36 -13.75
CA GLN A 35 -21.12 9.39 -12.74
C GLN A 35 -19.85 8.73 -12.17
N SER A 36 -19.56 8.96 -10.89
CA SER A 36 -18.40 8.38 -10.22
C SER A 36 -18.57 6.87 -10.15
N TYR A 37 -17.65 6.11 -10.74
CA TYR A 37 -17.61 4.65 -10.66
C TYR A 37 -16.90 4.22 -9.37
N PHE A 38 -17.49 3.28 -8.64
CA PHE A 38 -16.93 2.65 -7.46
C PHE A 38 -16.86 1.14 -7.68
N PRO A 39 -15.71 0.47 -7.42
CA PRO A 39 -15.62 -0.98 -7.50
C PRO A 39 -16.53 -1.64 -6.44
N ALA A 40 -17.08 -2.80 -6.78
CA ALA A 40 -17.84 -3.60 -5.82
C ALA A 40 -16.97 -3.99 -4.64
N ARG A 41 -17.46 -3.84 -3.41
CA ARG A 41 -16.73 -4.16 -2.20
C ARG A 41 -17.44 -5.22 -1.36
N TYR A 42 -16.65 -5.99 -0.62
CA TYR A 42 -17.10 -6.99 0.35
C TYR A 42 -16.53 -6.65 1.72
N VAL A 43 -17.36 -6.64 2.76
CA VAL A 43 -16.89 -6.49 4.14
C VAL A 43 -16.31 -7.82 4.61
N LEU A 44 -15.01 -7.85 4.92
CA LEU A 44 -14.33 -9.05 5.41
C LEU A 44 -14.31 -9.12 6.93
N PHE A 45 -14.10 -7.97 7.59
CA PHE A 45 -14.06 -7.89 9.04
C PHE A 45 -14.93 -6.71 9.48
N GLN A 46 -15.88 -6.98 10.38
CA GLN A 46 -16.85 -5.99 10.82
C GLN A 46 -16.78 -5.83 12.34
N LYS A 47 -16.84 -4.60 12.82
CA LYS A 47 -16.96 -4.30 14.24
C LYS A 47 -18.13 -5.05 14.84
N GLU A 48 -17.91 -5.71 15.96
CA GLU A 48 -18.91 -6.50 16.66
C GLU A 48 -19.73 -5.66 17.65
N ALA A 49 -20.89 -6.18 18.03
CA ALA A 49 -21.79 -5.51 18.97
C ALA A 49 -21.20 -5.40 20.39
N ASN A 50 -20.28 -6.30 20.75
CA ASN A 50 -19.54 -6.30 22.02
C ASN A 50 -18.39 -5.27 22.07
N GLY A 51 -18.13 -4.55 20.96
CA GLY A 51 -17.09 -3.54 20.85
C GLY A 51 -15.79 -4.01 20.21
N VAL A 52 -15.63 -5.32 19.96
CA VAL A 52 -14.48 -5.86 19.22
C VAL A 52 -14.38 -5.18 17.86
N THR A 53 -13.19 -4.74 17.53
CA THR A 53 -12.90 -3.93 16.33
C THR A 53 -11.72 -4.55 15.61
N TYR A 54 -11.73 -4.48 14.28
CA TYR A 54 -10.67 -4.99 13.43
C TYR A 54 -9.94 -3.83 12.77
N ARG A 55 -8.60 -3.84 12.86
CA ARG A 55 -7.77 -2.76 12.33
C ARG A 55 -6.49 -3.27 11.67
N ILE A 56 -5.81 -2.38 10.96
CA ILE A 56 -4.49 -2.59 10.35
C ILE A 56 -4.53 -3.73 9.32
N PRO A 57 -5.13 -3.47 8.17
CA PRO A 57 -5.23 -4.46 7.10
C PRO A 57 -3.85 -4.79 6.50
N ALA A 58 -3.64 -6.07 6.21
CA ALA A 58 -2.51 -6.58 5.45
C ALA A 58 -3.00 -7.63 4.46
N LEU A 59 -2.52 -7.55 3.20
CA LEU A 59 -3.02 -8.37 2.11
C LEU A 59 -1.86 -8.94 1.30
N ILE A 60 -1.92 -10.23 1.00
CA ILE A 60 -1.00 -10.85 0.06
C ILE A 60 -1.75 -11.78 -0.90
N PHE A 61 -1.36 -11.78 -2.16
CA PHE A 61 -1.82 -12.74 -3.15
C PHE A 61 -0.74 -13.79 -3.39
N LEU A 62 -1.08 -15.05 -3.22
CA LEU A 62 -0.20 -16.20 -3.46
C LEU A 62 -0.50 -16.78 -4.84
N GLN A 63 0.30 -16.40 -5.82
CA GLN A 63 0.05 -16.72 -7.23
C GLN A 63 -0.01 -18.24 -7.50
N ARG A 64 0.86 -19.05 -6.87
CA ARG A 64 0.88 -20.49 -7.07
C ARG A 64 -0.40 -21.21 -6.65
N SER A 65 -1.09 -20.69 -5.64
CA SER A 65 -2.35 -21.25 -5.12
C SER A 65 -3.57 -20.42 -5.52
N SER A 66 -3.37 -19.34 -6.29
CA SER A 66 -4.41 -18.39 -6.69
C SER A 66 -5.29 -17.94 -5.52
N CYS A 67 -4.69 -17.69 -4.35
CA CYS A 67 -5.42 -17.28 -3.16
C CYS A 67 -4.89 -16.00 -2.54
N PHE A 68 -5.81 -15.23 -1.97
CA PHE A 68 -5.53 -14.11 -1.09
C PHE A 68 -5.44 -14.58 0.36
N LEU A 69 -4.55 -13.96 1.12
CA LEU A 69 -4.59 -13.99 2.56
C LEU A 69 -4.75 -12.55 3.05
N ALA A 70 -5.85 -12.31 3.76
CA ALA A 70 -6.17 -11.03 4.39
C ALA A 70 -5.97 -11.15 5.90
N PHE A 71 -5.13 -10.29 6.44
CA PHE A 71 -4.80 -10.25 7.87
C PHE A 71 -5.24 -8.92 8.48
N CYS A 72 -5.55 -8.91 9.77
CA CYS A 72 -5.71 -7.69 10.55
C CYS A 72 -5.52 -7.97 12.05
N GLU A 73 -5.52 -6.90 12.83
CA GLU A 73 -5.55 -6.95 14.29
C GLU A 73 -6.99 -7.07 14.77
N GLU A 74 -7.25 -8.03 15.65
CA GLU A 74 -8.43 -8.05 16.52
C GLU A 74 -8.12 -7.20 17.75
N ARG A 75 -8.99 -6.27 18.07
CA ARG A 75 -8.88 -5.34 19.20
C ARG A 75 -10.13 -5.37 20.05
N LEU A 76 -9.98 -5.28 21.36
CA LEU A 76 -11.10 -5.19 22.30
C LEU A 76 -11.86 -3.85 22.18
N SER A 77 -11.22 -2.82 21.61
CA SER A 77 -11.79 -1.53 21.22
C SER A 77 -10.94 -0.92 20.10
N PRO A 78 -11.33 0.23 19.48
CA PRO A 78 -10.52 0.88 18.45
C PRO A 78 -9.14 1.38 18.90
N ASP A 79 -8.87 1.44 20.21
CA ASP A 79 -7.61 1.91 20.78
C ASP A 79 -6.46 0.93 20.53
N ASP A 80 -5.27 1.44 20.18
CA ASP A 80 -4.09 0.63 19.92
C ASP A 80 -3.63 -0.18 21.14
N SER A 81 -3.83 0.34 22.35
CA SER A 81 -3.51 -0.37 23.60
C SER A 81 -4.41 -1.58 23.86
N GLN A 82 -5.53 -1.67 23.14
CA GLN A 82 -6.51 -2.75 23.23
C GLN A 82 -6.36 -3.79 22.10
N ALA A 83 -5.30 -3.70 21.30
CA ALA A 83 -4.94 -4.76 20.36
C ALA A 83 -4.71 -6.07 21.14
N HIS A 84 -5.10 -7.19 20.56
CA HIS A 84 -5.07 -8.48 21.23
C HIS A 84 -4.37 -9.53 20.38
N LEU A 85 -4.99 -9.98 19.31
CA LEU A 85 -4.52 -11.05 18.43
C LEU A 85 -4.49 -10.63 16.97
N LEU A 86 -3.81 -11.40 16.16
CA LEU A 86 -3.95 -11.33 14.71
C LEU A 86 -4.99 -12.34 14.24
N VAL A 87 -5.77 -11.93 13.26
CA VAL A 87 -6.77 -12.77 12.59
C VAL A 87 -6.52 -12.77 11.10
N MET A 88 -7.02 -13.81 10.42
CA MET A 88 -6.91 -13.93 8.97
C MET A 88 -8.17 -14.50 8.35
N ARG A 89 -8.38 -14.18 7.07
CA ARG A 89 -9.26 -14.90 6.13
C ARG A 89 -8.47 -15.32 4.92
N LYS A 90 -8.78 -16.48 4.38
CA LYS A 90 -8.26 -16.96 3.09
C LYS A 90 -9.34 -16.80 2.04
N GLY A 91 -8.98 -16.26 0.88
CA GLY A 91 -9.90 -16.06 -0.23
C GLY A 91 -9.35 -16.74 -1.49
N VAL A 92 -10.11 -17.64 -2.09
CA VAL A 92 -9.74 -18.28 -3.35
C VAL A 92 -10.23 -17.41 -4.50
N PHE A 93 -9.31 -17.00 -5.38
CA PHE A 93 -9.67 -16.24 -6.57
C PHE A 93 -10.18 -17.19 -7.65
N TYR A 94 -11.45 -17.04 -7.98
CA TYR A 94 -12.11 -17.90 -8.95
C TYR A 94 -12.74 -17.05 -10.06
N ARG A 95 -12.21 -17.14 -11.28
CA ARG A 95 -12.63 -16.35 -12.46
C ARG A 95 -12.52 -14.83 -12.20
N ASN A 96 -13.61 -14.21 -11.73
CA ASN A 96 -13.71 -12.76 -11.49
C ASN A 96 -14.24 -12.39 -10.10
N TYR A 97 -14.30 -13.34 -9.17
CA TYR A 97 -14.69 -13.10 -7.78
C TYR A 97 -13.76 -13.85 -6.82
N VAL A 98 -13.83 -13.51 -5.54
CA VAL A 98 -13.08 -14.17 -4.49
C VAL A 98 -14.05 -14.81 -3.53
N GLU A 99 -13.88 -16.11 -3.30
CA GLU A 99 -14.63 -16.86 -2.28
C GLU A 99 -13.80 -16.87 -1.00
N TRP A 100 -14.36 -16.33 0.08
CA TRP A 100 -13.66 -16.14 1.35
C TRP A 100 -14.10 -17.18 2.38
N ASP A 101 -13.11 -17.81 3.02
CA ASP A 101 -13.29 -18.69 4.19
C ASP A 101 -13.75 -17.90 5.42
N ASP A 102 -14.15 -18.61 6.46
CA ASP A 102 -14.39 -18.04 7.78
C ASP A 102 -13.12 -17.44 8.38
N MET A 103 -13.30 -16.44 9.25
CA MET A 103 -12.19 -15.82 9.97
C MET A 103 -11.54 -16.83 10.93
N ARG A 104 -10.20 -16.83 10.93
CA ARG A 104 -9.38 -17.67 11.81
C ARG A 104 -8.49 -16.80 12.69
N VAL A 105 -8.43 -17.11 13.98
CA VAL A 105 -7.49 -16.49 14.92
C VAL A 105 -6.12 -17.16 14.77
N LEU A 106 -5.07 -16.35 14.62
CA LEU A 106 -3.68 -16.82 14.54
C LEU A 106 -3.07 -16.97 15.93
N SER A 107 -3.50 -17.98 16.69
CA SER A 107 -3.06 -18.22 18.05
C SER A 107 -1.56 -18.43 18.20
N MET A 108 -0.88 -18.86 17.11
CA MET A 108 0.58 -19.04 17.09
C MET A 108 1.32 -17.70 16.93
N ALA A 109 0.68 -16.65 16.40
CA ALA A 109 1.26 -15.33 16.20
C ALA A 109 1.14 -14.48 17.49
N CYS A 110 1.57 -15.01 18.63
CA CYS A 110 1.54 -14.29 19.92
C CYS A 110 2.72 -14.68 20.82
N LEU A 111 3.07 -13.76 21.72
CA LEU A 111 3.95 -14.01 22.86
C LEU A 111 3.16 -13.86 24.16
N LYS A 112 3.44 -14.73 25.13
CA LYS A 112 2.72 -14.68 26.42
C LYS A 112 2.89 -13.33 27.12
N GLY A 113 1.79 -12.65 27.42
CA GLY A 113 1.76 -11.34 28.08
C GLY A 113 1.95 -10.15 27.12
N TYR A 114 2.01 -10.40 25.81
CA TYR A 114 2.12 -9.37 24.78
C TYR A 114 0.87 -9.38 23.90
N ARG A 115 0.52 -8.21 23.35
CA ARG A 115 -0.45 -8.07 22.27
C ARG A 115 0.26 -8.05 20.92
N SER A 116 -0.32 -8.65 19.89
CA SER A 116 0.24 -8.72 18.56
C SER A 116 -0.33 -7.61 17.66
N MET A 117 0.55 -6.91 16.93
CA MET A 117 0.18 -5.74 16.14
C MET A 117 0.97 -5.68 14.82
N ASN A 118 0.49 -4.85 13.88
CA ASN A 118 1.15 -4.53 12.61
C ASN A 118 1.49 -5.78 11.77
N PRO A 119 0.50 -6.57 11.33
CA PRO A 119 0.76 -7.72 10.47
C PRO A 119 1.45 -7.28 9.18
N CYS A 120 2.50 -8.01 8.77
CA CYS A 120 3.26 -7.77 7.56
C CYS A 120 3.67 -9.12 6.94
N PRO A 121 2.83 -9.72 6.06
CA PRO A 121 3.17 -10.94 5.34
C PRO A 121 4.20 -10.67 4.25
N VAL A 122 5.08 -11.66 4.01
CA VAL A 122 5.96 -11.75 2.84
C VAL A 122 6.07 -13.20 2.41
N TYR A 123 6.00 -13.45 1.11
CA TYR A 123 6.11 -14.78 0.53
C TYR A 123 7.45 -14.95 -0.17
N ASP A 124 8.21 -15.95 0.26
CA ASP A 124 9.42 -16.39 -0.43
C ASP A 124 9.06 -17.35 -1.56
N THR A 125 9.10 -16.87 -2.77
CA THR A 125 8.75 -17.62 -3.98
C THR A 125 9.75 -18.75 -4.29
N PHE A 126 10.99 -18.67 -3.78
CA PHE A 126 12.03 -19.67 -3.98
C PHE A 126 11.82 -20.91 -3.09
N THR A 127 11.46 -20.69 -1.82
CA THR A 127 11.27 -21.77 -0.85
C THR A 127 9.81 -22.19 -0.67
N GLY A 128 8.87 -21.37 -1.14
CA GLY A 128 7.45 -21.57 -0.90
C GLY A 128 7.02 -21.23 0.53
N THR A 129 7.86 -20.52 1.30
CA THR A 129 7.58 -20.16 2.68
C THR A 129 6.88 -18.81 2.78
N LEU A 130 5.75 -18.77 3.45
CA LEU A 130 5.05 -17.55 3.82
C LEU A 130 5.43 -17.15 5.23
N PHE A 131 6.07 -16.00 5.39
CA PHE A 131 6.33 -15.39 6.69
C PHE A 131 5.23 -14.37 6.99
N LEU A 132 4.76 -14.33 8.25
CA LEU A 132 3.94 -13.25 8.78
C LEU A 132 4.71 -12.60 9.92
N PHE A 133 5.24 -11.41 9.65
CA PHE A 133 5.89 -10.58 10.65
C PHE A 133 4.87 -9.77 11.42
N PHE A 134 5.19 -9.47 12.67
CA PHE A 134 4.38 -8.62 13.56
C PHE A 134 5.24 -8.06 14.68
N ILE A 135 4.77 -7.00 15.33
CA ILE A 135 5.33 -6.57 16.60
C ILE A 135 4.51 -7.15 17.75
N ALA A 136 5.20 -7.51 18.82
CA ALA A 136 4.55 -7.88 20.08
C ALA A 136 4.88 -6.82 21.14
N VAL A 137 3.85 -6.18 21.71
CA VAL A 137 4.01 -5.08 22.68
C VAL A 137 3.53 -5.53 24.05
N LEU A 138 4.35 -5.31 25.09
CA LEU A 138 4.08 -5.80 26.45
C LEU A 138 2.81 -5.20 27.05
N GLY A 139 1.87 -6.05 27.42
CA GLY A 139 0.62 -5.70 28.09
C GLY A 139 -0.16 -4.61 27.33
N HIS A 140 -0.63 -3.61 28.05
CA HIS A 140 -1.34 -2.45 27.51
C HIS A 140 -0.46 -1.18 27.39
N THR A 141 0.87 -1.33 27.39
CA THR A 141 1.80 -0.21 27.24
C THR A 141 1.55 0.54 25.95
N THR A 142 1.23 1.82 26.04
CA THR A 142 0.91 2.65 24.86
C THR A 142 2.17 3.09 24.12
N GLU A 143 2.03 3.44 22.82
CA GLU A 143 3.10 4.08 22.07
C GLU A 143 3.53 5.39 22.74
N ALA A 144 2.56 6.23 23.15
CA ALA A 144 2.83 7.49 23.83
C ALA A 144 3.68 7.32 25.09
N TYR A 145 3.44 6.27 25.90
CA TYR A 145 4.28 5.97 27.06
C TYR A 145 5.72 5.66 26.65
N GLN A 146 5.93 4.82 25.64
CA GLN A 146 7.25 4.47 25.14
C GLN A 146 7.99 5.71 24.58
N LEU A 147 7.29 6.57 23.83
CA LEU A 147 7.86 7.80 23.29
C LEU A 147 8.30 8.76 24.40
N VAL A 148 7.45 9.01 25.40
CA VAL A 148 7.74 9.93 26.49
C VAL A 148 8.85 9.43 27.40
N THR A 149 8.87 8.12 27.69
CA THR A 149 9.84 7.54 28.62
C THR A 149 11.13 7.06 27.96
N GLY A 150 11.12 6.85 26.65
CA GLY A 150 12.21 6.18 25.93
C GLY A 150 12.39 4.72 26.35
N ASN A 151 11.35 4.11 26.93
CA ASN A 151 11.38 2.71 27.39
C ASN A 151 10.69 1.81 26.36
N ASN A 152 11.47 1.23 25.47
CA ASN A 152 10.99 0.33 24.43
C ASN A 152 10.64 -1.06 24.98
N VAL A 153 9.37 -1.44 24.88
CA VAL A 153 8.86 -2.76 25.29
C VAL A 153 8.36 -3.59 24.10
N THR A 154 8.68 -3.15 22.89
CA THR A 154 8.26 -3.79 21.64
C THR A 154 9.21 -4.92 21.24
N ARG A 155 8.67 -6.00 20.68
CA ARG A 155 9.40 -7.15 20.16
C ARG A 155 9.18 -7.30 18.66
N PHE A 156 10.22 -7.69 17.93
CA PHE A 156 10.17 -8.03 16.52
C PHE A 156 9.98 -9.53 16.36
N CYS A 157 8.83 -9.96 15.85
CA CYS A 157 8.41 -11.34 15.81
C CYS A 157 7.95 -11.78 14.43
N TYR A 158 7.98 -13.08 14.17
CA TYR A 158 7.32 -13.72 13.04
C TYR A 158 6.80 -15.11 13.36
N VAL A 159 5.85 -15.55 12.56
CA VAL A 159 5.46 -16.95 12.35
C VAL A 159 5.62 -17.26 10.87
N TYR A 160 5.75 -18.53 10.50
CA TYR A 160 5.79 -18.93 9.09
C TYR A 160 4.85 -20.10 8.80
N SER A 161 4.45 -20.21 7.54
CA SER A 161 3.64 -21.28 6.98
C SER A 161 4.29 -21.82 5.72
N GLN A 162 4.19 -23.14 5.48
CA GLN A 162 4.67 -23.82 4.27
C GLN A 162 3.52 -24.43 3.45
N ASP A 163 2.30 -24.20 3.88
CA ASP A 163 1.07 -24.76 3.32
C ASP A 163 0.03 -23.67 2.97
N TYR A 164 0.54 -22.51 2.52
CA TYR A 164 -0.29 -21.36 2.10
C TYR A 164 -1.23 -20.86 3.19
N GLY A 165 -0.76 -20.81 4.45
CA GLY A 165 -1.49 -20.26 5.58
C GLY A 165 -2.46 -21.22 6.28
N GLU A 166 -2.40 -22.53 5.99
CA GLU A 166 -3.25 -23.49 6.70
C GLU A 166 -2.73 -23.75 8.10
N THR A 167 -1.42 -23.95 8.25
CA THR A 167 -0.77 -24.14 9.56
C THR A 167 0.37 -23.12 9.74
N TRP A 168 0.64 -22.77 10.99
CA TRP A 168 1.64 -21.77 11.37
C TRP A 168 2.60 -22.30 12.42
N SER A 169 3.88 -21.94 12.28
CA SER A 169 4.91 -22.21 13.27
C SER A 169 4.63 -21.46 14.57
N PRO A 170 5.24 -21.86 15.71
CA PRO A 170 5.31 -21.01 16.90
C PRO A 170 5.98 -19.66 16.58
N ALA A 171 5.61 -18.62 17.34
CA ALA A 171 6.22 -17.30 17.20
C ALA A 171 7.71 -17.33 17.54
N THR A 172 8.50 -16.69 16.69
CA THR A 172 9.94 -16.48 16.88
C THR A 172 10.21 -15.01 17.17
N ASP A 173 10.79 -14.70 18.33
CA ASP A 173 11.26 -13.36 18.71
C ASP A 173 12.68 -13.12 18.16
N LEU A 174 12.81 -12.18 17.24
CA LEU A 174 14.05 -11.77 16.60
C LEU A 174 14.73 -10.57 17.28
N THR A 175 14.08 -9.92 18.22
CA THR A 175 14.51 -8.63 18.79
C THR A 175 15.97 -8.63 19.23
N LYS A 176 16.35 -9.60 20.08
CA LYS A 176 17.72 -9.68 20.58
C LYS A 176 18.73 -10.04 19.48
N LYS A 177 18.34 -10.95 18.58
CA LYS A 177 19.23 -11.48 17.54
C LYS A 177 19.49 -10.49 16.42
N VAL A 178 18.48 -9.69 16.05
CA VAL A 178 18.52 -8.78 14.90
C VAL A 178 18.80 -7.35 15.34
N ILE A 179 18.03 -6.82 16.29
CA ILE A 179 18.16 -5.42 16.74
C ILE A 179 19.25 -5.28 17.80
N GLY A 180 19.32 -6.24 18.74
CA GLY A 180 20.33 -6.26 19.79
C GLY A 180 20.31 -4.99 20.64
N ASP A 181 21.49 -4.43 20.89
CA ASP A 181 21.63 -3.23 21.73
C ASP A 181 21.11 -1.96 21.09
N THR A 182 20.92 -1.92 19.77
CA THR A 182 20.35 -0.76 19.07
C THR A 182 18.95 -0.40 19.57
N ILE A 183 18.20 -1.39 20.11
CA ILE A 183 16.87 -1.16 20.67
C ILE A 183 16.87 -0.11 21.81
N LYS A 184 18.01 0.07 22.50
CA LYS A 184 18.18 1.06 23.57
C LYS A 184 18.18 2.51 23.06
N ALA A 185 18.49 2.70 21.76
CA ALA A 185 18.45 3.99 21.09
C ALA A 185 17.08 4.30 20.46
N TRP A 186 16.12 3.36 20.50
CA TRP A 186 14.79 3.52 19.97
C TRP A 186 13.76 3.57 21.10
N ALA A 187 12.95 4.62 21.16
CA ALA A 187 11.84 4.72 22.13
C ALA A 187 10.77 3.66 21.85
N THR A 188 10.50 3.41 20.56
CA THR A 188 9.67 2.32 20.05
C THR A 188 9.96 2.11 18.57
N PHE A 189 9.46 1.02 17.99
CA PHE A 189 9.48 0.74 16.56
C PHE A 189 8.25 -0.05 16.16
N ALA A 190 7.93 -0.07 14.86
CA ALA A 190 6.89 -0.93 14.33
C ALA A 190 7.18 -1.32 12.87
N LEU A 191 6.39 -2.26 12.35
CA LEU A 191 6.44 -2.64 10.94
C LEU A 191 5.63 -1.68 10.09
N GLY A 192 5.82 -1.75 8.78
CA GLY A 192 5.34 -0.88 7.80
C GLY A 192 3.92 -0.38 7.81
N PRO A 193 2.82 -1.04 8.27
CA PRO A 193 2.36 -2.41 8.11
C PRO A 193 1.90 -2.71 6.66
N GLY A 194 1.20 -3.79 6.44
CA GLY A 194 0.71 -4.18 5.12
C GLY A 194 1.51 -5.38 4.59
N HIS A 195 2.36 -5.22 3.57
CA HIS A 195 3.12 -6.34 3.03
C HIS A 195 4.61 -6.05 2.89
N GLY A 196 5.41 -7.12 3.00
CA GLY A 196 6.81 -7.13 2.60
C GLY A 196 6.94 -7.58 1.13
N ILE A 197 8.13 -7.43 0.57
CA ILE A 197 8.42 -7.80 -0.82
C ILE A 197 9.61 -8.74 -0.91
N GLN A 198 9.70 -9.47 -2.03
CA GLN A 198 10.88 -10.22 -2.42
C GLN A 198 11.49 -9.59 -3.67
N LEU A 199 12.79 -9.31 -3.63
CA LEU A 199 13.54 -8.86 -4.80
C LEU A 199 13.85 -10.04 -5.75
N LYS A 200 14.17 -9.75 -6.99
CA LYS A 200 14.61 -10.76 -7.98
C LYS A 200 15.85 -11.52 -7.53
N SER A 201 16.70 -10.91 -6.72
CA SER A 201 17.87 -11.55 -6.09
C SER A 201 17.50 -12.63 -5.06
N GLY A 202 16.23 -12.70 -4.65
CA GLY A 202 15.75 -13.55 -3.56
C GLY A 202 15.71 -12.88 -2.20
N ARG A 203 16.29 -11.66 -2.06
CA ARG A 203 16.23 -10.89 -0.81
C ARG A 203 14.79 -10.63 -0.42
N LEU A 204 14.46 -10.92 0.85
CA LEU A 204 13.20 -10.55 1.48
C LEU A 204 13.35 -9.22 2.19
N LEU A 205 12.37 -8.34 2.05
CA LEU A 205 12.35 -7.00 2.65
C LEU A 205 11.05 -6.79 3.43
N ILE A 206 11.19 -6.32 4.66
CA ILE A 206 10.08 -5.99 5.56
C ILE A 206 10.18 -4.50 5.90
N PRO A 207 9.22 -3.66 5.47
CA PRO A 207 9.21 -2.25 5.82
C PRO A 207 9.00 -2.04 7.31
N ALA A 208 9.66 -1.03 7.87
CA ALA A 208 9.62 -0.71 9.28
C ALA A 208 9.94 0.77 9.53
N TYR A 209 9.66 1.23 10.74
CA TYR A 209 10.09 2.53 11.24
C TYR A 209 10.43 2.46 12.73
N ALA A 210 11.27 3.38 13.20
CA ALA A 210 11.63 3.50 14.59
C ALA A 210 11.69 4.98 15.02
N TYR A 211 11.29 5.24 16.26
CA TYR A 211 11.46 6.53 16.90
C TYR A 211 12.82 6.56 17.59
N HIS A 212 13.79 7.22 16.98
CA HIS A 212 15.12 7.38 17.54
C HIS A 212 15.09 8.35 18.71
N ILE A 213 15.82 8.04 19.78
CA ILE A 213 15.95 8.92 20.94
C ILE A 213 17.06 9.93 20.65
N ASP A 214 16.69 11.21 20.43
CA ASP A 214 17.62 12.29 20.17
C ASP A 214 18.28 12.77 21.46
N CYS A 215 17.48 12.96 22.52
CA CYS A 215 17.99 13.28 23.84
C CYS A 215 17.02 12.81 24.93
N LYS A 216 17.58 12.53 26.11
CA LYS A 216 16.84 12.36 27.37
C LYS A 216 17.13 13.57 28.22
N GLU A 217 16.12 14.38 28.55
CA GLU A 217 16.33 15.56 29.41
C GLU A 217 16.85 15.16 30.78
N CYS A 218 17.85 15.90 31.27
CA CYS A 218 18.56 15.60 32.53
C CYS A 218 17.67 15.63 33.78
N PHE A 219 16.52 16.29 33.74
CA PHE A 219 15.51 16.31 34.83
C PHE A 219 14.42 15.24 34.67
N GLY A 220 14.63 14.30 33.81
CA GLY A 220 14.22 12.94 34.09
C GLY A 220 12.91 12.47 33.57
N LYS A 221 12.22 13.01 32.56
CA LYS A 221 10.98 12.29 32.18
C LYS A 221 10.50 12.45 30.74
N ILE A 222 11.02 13.37 29.96
CA ILE A 222 10.55 13.57 28.59
C ILE A 222 11.67 13.25 27.60
N CYS A 223 11.45 12.23 26.81
CA CYS A 223 12.35 11.84 25.74
C CYS A 223 11.94 12.60 24.48
N LYS A 224 12.89 13.24 23.79
CA LYS A 224 12.70 13.79 22.46
C LYS A 224 13.06 12.71 21.45
N THR A 225 12.18 12.45 20.51
CA THR A 225 12.34 11.37 19.53
C THR A 225 12.04 11.82 18.13
N THR A 226 12.75 11.28 17.15
CA THR A 226 12.56 11.52 15.72
C THR A 226 12.28 10.19 15.00
N PRO A 227 11.18 10.08 14.25
CA PRO A 227 10.85 8.85 13.53
C PRO A 227 11.56 8.78 12.19
N HIS A 228 12.05 7.58 11.86
CA HIS A 228 12.65 7.27 10.56
C HIS A 228 12.22 5.89 10.07
N SER A 229 11.89 5.82 8.78
CA SER A 229 11.62 4.56 8.09
C SER A 229 12.91 3.84 7.74
N PHE A 230 12.85 2.52 7.66
CA PHE A 230 13.92 1.62 7.23
C PHE A 230 13.32 0.28 6.80
N CYS A 231 14.13 -0.74 6.53
CA CYS A 231 13.62 -2.10 6.34
C CYS A 231 14.49 -3.13 7.06
N PHE A 232 13.85 -4.22 7.50
CA PHE A 232 14.54 -5.48 7.80
C PHE A 232 14.70 -6.27 6.50
N TYR A 233 15.76 -7.09 6.40
CA TYR A 233 16.00 -7.89 5.22
C TYR A 233 16.64 -9.24 5.53
N SER A 234 16.47 -10.18 4.60
CA SER A 234 17.11 -11.49 4.64
C SER A 234 17.63 -11.87 3.25
N ASP A 235 18.91 -12.22 3.16
CA ASP A 235 19.55 -12.80 1.97
C ASP A 235 19.61 -14.32 2.00
N THR A 236 19.02 -14.92 3.02
CA THR A 236 19.15 -16.36 3.31
C THR A 236 17.79 -17.06 3.39
N HIS A 237 16.78 -16.52 2.69
CA HIS A 237 15.43 -17.08 2.70
C HIS A 237 14.85 -17.22 4.12
N GLY A 238 15.03 -16.18 4.94
CA GLY A 238 14.49 -16.11 6.30
C GLY A 238 15.31 -16.80 7.39
N ARG A 239 16.48 -17.42 7.06
CA ARG A 239 17.35 -18.07 8.07
C ARG A 239 18.09 -17.05 8.95
N THR A 240 18.50 -15.94 8.36
CA THR A 240 19.12 -14.80 9.06
C THR A 240 18.44 -13.51 8.62
N TRP A 241 18.30 -12.58 9.58
CA TRP A 241 17.69 -11.29 9.38
C TRP A 241 18.64 -10.18 9.82
N HIS A 242 18.57 -9.05 9.14
CA HIS A 242 19.33 -7.84 9.39
C HIS A 242 18.40 -6.64 9.23
N PHE A 243 18.87 -5.43 9.57
CA PHE A 243 18.18 -4.19 9.25
C PHE A 243 19.11 -3.19 8.56
N GLY A 244 18.53 -2.39 7.67
CA GLY A 244 19.24 -1.37 6.92
C GLY A 244 19.37 -0.06 7.69
N LYS A 245 20.05 0.90 7.08
CA LYS A 245 20.10 2.28 7.56
C LYS A 245 18.74 2.94 7.39
N THR A 246 18.43 3.88 8.26
CA THR A 246 17.19 4.67 8.18
C THR A 246 17.20 5.59 6.96
N VAL A 247 16.02 5.92 6.44
CA VAL A 247 15.83 6.98 5.45
C VAL A 247 16.31 8.30 6.07
N PRO A 248 17.32 8.96 5.48
CA PRO A 248 17.73 10.28 5.93
C PRO A 248 16.60 11.29 5.70
N GLU A 249 16.56 12.34 6.50
CA GLU A 249 15.55 13.41 6.39
C GLU A 249 14.73 13.47 5.08
N PRO A 250 13.45 13.90 5.13
CA PRO A 250 12.72 14.37 6.32
C PRO A 250 12.19 13.21 7.18
N GLU A 251 11.68 13.55 8.38
CA GLU A 251 11.02 12.59 9.28
C GLU A 251 9.94 11.78 8.55
N CYS A 252 9.97 10.48 8.74
CA CYS A 252 9.01 9.56 8.12
C CYS A 252 8.75 8.33 8.99
N LEU A 253 7.55 7.80 8.84
CA LEU A 253 6.95 6.77 9.69
C LEU A 253 6.66 5.50 8.88
N GLU A 254 5.46 4.95 9.07
CA GLU A 254 4.95 3.78 8.36
C GLU A 254 5.22 3.88 6.86
N CYS A 255 5.85 2.85 6.32
CA CYS A 255 6.25 2.84 4.92
C CYS A 255 5.93 1.51 4.25
N GLN A 256 5.88 1.54 2.92
CA GLN A 256 5.87 0.35 2.08
C GLN A 256 6.91 0.48 0.96
N LEU A 257 7.29 -0.64 0.39
CA LEU A 257 8.40 -0.79 -0.54
C LEU A 257 7.94 -1.35 -1.89
N VAL A 258 8.57 -0.90 -2.98
CA VAL A 258 8.39 -1.47 -4.31
C VAL A 258 9.74 -1.63 -4.98
N SER A 259 10.00 -2.80 -5.56
CA SER A 259 11.13 -3.01 -6.47
C SER A 259 10.76 -2.47 -7.85
N VAL A 260 11.48 -1.47 -8.33
CA VAL A 260 11.21 -0.78 -9.59
C VAL A 260 12.26 -1.16 -10.62
N ASP A 261 11.84 -1.90 -11.65
CA ASP A 261 12.65 -2.11 -12.85
C ASP A 261 12.51 -0.93 -13.79
N GLU A 262 13.61 -0.48 -14.36
CA GLU A 262 13.67 0.61 -15.33
C GLU A 262 14.00 0.10 -16.74
N GLU A 263 13.61 0.84 -17.76
CA GLU A 263 13.87 0.49 -19.17
C GLU A 263 15.36 0.25 -19.48
N GLY A 264 16.26 0.94 -18.78
CA GLY A 264 17.71 0.78 -18.89
C GLY A 264 18.29 -0.47 -18.24
N GLY A 265 17.46 -1.35 -17.65
CA GLY A 265 17.91 -2.57 -16.99
C GLY A 265 18.39 -2.36 -15.55
N THR A 266 18.27 -1.18 -15.02
CA THR A 266 18.53 -0.87 -13.61
C THR A 266 17.34 -1.25 -12.75
N ASN A 267 17.59 -1.61 -11.48
CA ASN A 267 16.57 -1.82 -10.47
C ASN A 267 16.80 -0.84 -9.32
N VAL A 268 15.71 -0.28 -8.82
CA VAL A 268 15.72 0.65 -7.70
C VAL A 268 14.64 0.25 -6.70
N LEU A 269 14.97 0.23 -5.43
CA LEU A 269 13.98 0.07 -4.38
C LEU A 269 13.36 1.44 -4.05
N TYR A 270 12.05 1.53 -4.27
CA TYR A 270 11.23 2.69 -3.95
C TYR A 270 10.56 2.50 -2.59
N CYS A 271 10.69 3.48 -1.72
CA CYS A 271 10.02 3.56 -0.42
C CYS A 271 9.02 4.71 -0.43
N ASN A 272 7.79 4.46 0.00
CA ASN A 272 6.77 5.49 0.21
C ASN A 272 6.36 5.49 1.69
N ALA A 273 6.60 6.59 2.37
CA ALA A 273 6.47 6.69 3.82
C ALA A 273 5.49 7.78 4.25
N ARG A 274 4.76 7.50 5.34
CA ARG A 274 3.90 8.45 6.06
C ARG A 274 4.74 9.56 6.65
N SER A 275 4.21 10.79 6.62
CA SER A 275 4.79 11.92 7.32
C SER A 275 3.72 12.78 8.00
N THR A 276 4.15 13.67 8.89
CA THR A 276 3.32 14.70 9.51
C THR A 276 3.46 16.06 8.81
N LEU A 277 4.19 16.11 7.68
CA LEU A 277 4.55 17.32 6.96
C LEU A 277 3.52 17.71 5.86
N GLY A 278 2.35 17.07 5.86
CA GLY A 278 1.26 17.35 4.91
C GLY A 278 1.37 16.67 3.56
N SER A 279 2.47 15.94 3.29
CA SER A 279 2.70 15.15 2.06
C SER A 279 3.47 13.89 2.38
N ARG A 280 3.33 12.86 1.53
CA ARG A 280 4.12 11.63 1.64
C ARG A 280 5.60 11.92 1.41
N VAL A 281 6.44 11.08 2.01
CA VAL A 281 7.88 11.05 1.73
C VAL A 281 8.17 9.86 0.81
N GLN A 282 8.90 10.10 -0.29
CA GLN A 282 9.53 9.03 -1.06
C GLN A 282 11.01 8.99 -0.81
N ALA A 283 11.59 7.79 -0.78
CA ALA A 283 13.04 7.59 -0.74
C ALA A 283 13.41 6.45 -1.67
N LEU A 284 14.64 6.53 -2.23
CA LEU A 284 15.16 5.53 -3.16
C LEU A 284 16.36 4.82 -2.54
N SER A 285 16.49 3.52 -2.79
CA SER A 285 17.68 2.75 -2.45
C SER A 285 18.22 2.06 -3.70
N PHE A 286 19.52 2.23 -3.96
CA PHE A 286 20.29 1.53 -4.99
C PHE A 286 21.11 0.38 -4.40
N GLU A 287 20.93 0.11 -3.12
CA GLU A 287 21.64 -0.89 -2.33
C GLU A 287 20.65 -1.93 -1.75
N ASP A 288 19.54 -2.21 -2.47
CA ASP A 288 18.55 -3.21 -2.09
C ASP A 288 18.04 -3.07 -0.63
N GLY A 289 17.81 -1.83 -0.18
CA GLY A 289 17.27 -1.51 1.14
C GLY A 289 18.29 -1.45 2.28
N THR A 290 19.59 -1.68 2.03
CA THR A 290 20.61 -1.53 3.09
C THR A 290 20.90 -0.06 3.42
N ALA A 291 20.71 0.84 2.44
CA ALA A 291 20.76 2.28 2.64
C ALA A 291 19.80 2.98 1.67
N PHE A 292 19.25 4.10 2.10
CA PHE A 292 18.36 4.95 1.30
C PHE A 292 19.04 6.31 1.03
N GLN A 293 18.71 6.89 -0.10
CA GLN A 293 18.98 8.30 -0.36
C GLN A 293 18.09 9.18 0.51
N ARG A 294 18.42 10.49 0.58
CA ARG A 294 17.59 11.48 1.28
C ARG A 294 16.16 11.45 0.76
N GLY A 295 15.19 11.43 1.67
CA GLY A 295 13.78 11.45 1.34
C GLY A 295 13.36 12.77 0.68
N GLN A 296 12.29 12.69 -0.13
CA GLN A 296 11.68 13.82 -0.82
C GLN A 296 10.19 13.87 -0.51
N LEU A 297 9.65 15.07 -0.28
CA LEU A 297 8.21 15.27 -0.16
C LEU A 297 7.54 15.15 -1.53
N VAL A 298 6.48 14.36 -1.61
CA VAL A 298 5.67 14.17 -2.81
C VAL A 298 4.40 14.99 -2.66
N HIS A 299 4.41 16.23 -3.14
CA HIS A 299 3.32 17.19 -2.92
C HIS A 299 1.98 16.77 -3.52
N LYS A 300 1.98 15.92 -4.55
CA LYS A 300 0.77 15.34 -5.13
C LYS A 300 0.09 14.29 -4.24
N LEU A 301 0.83 13.69 -3.32
CA LEU A 301 0.34 12.70 -2.37
C LEU A 301 0.14 13.34 -1.00
N VAL A 302 -1.06 13.87 -0.79
CA VAL A 302 -1.40 14.63 0.43
C VAL A 302 -1.53 13.70 1.64
N GLU A 303 -1.16 14.23 2.82
CA GLU A 303 -1.37 13.58 4.10
C GLU A 303 -2.46 14.30 4.90
N PRO A 304 -3.34 13.56 5.60
CA PRO A 304 -4.22 14.14 6.59
C PRO A 304 -3.41 14.61 7.81
N ARG A 305 -4.05 15.37 8.68
CA ARG A 305 -3.43 15.76 9.96
C ARG A 305 -2.88 14.53 10.69
N ASN A 306 -1.62 14.59 11.12
CA ASN A 306 -0.84 13.49 11.72
C ASN A 306 -0.53 12.31 10.77
N GLY A 307 -0.82 12.46 9.49
CA GLY A 307 -0.57 11.43 8.49
C GLY A 307 -1.48 10.21 8.59
N CYS A 308 -1.35 9.31 7.62
CA CYS A 308 -2.02 8.01 7.60
C CYS A 308 -1.12 6.98 6.90
N HIS A 309 -1.26 5.71 7.26
CA HIS A 309 -0.67 4.64 6.47
C HIS A 309 -1.24 4.66 5.04
N GLY A 310 -0.39 4.39 4.05
CA GLY A 310 -0.78 4.23 2.66
C GLY A 310 -0.05 3.04 2.05
N SER A 311 -0.66 2.38 1.08
CA SER A 311 -0.11 1.21 0.44
C SER A 311 0.39 1.49 -0.97
N VAL A 312 1.50 0.88 -1.35
CA VAL A 312 2.05 0.89 -2.71
C VAL A 312 2.25 -0.52 -3.23
N ILE A 313 1.96 -0.74 -4.51
CA ILE A 313 2.24 -1.99 -5.20
C ILE A 313 2.82 -1.71 -6.58
N GLY A 314 3.89 -2.42 -6.93
CA GLY A 314 4.49 -2.39 -8.26
C GLY A 314 3.95 -3.49 -9.15
N PHE A 315 3.88 -3.23 -10.45
CA PHE A 315 3.49 -4.22 -11.46
C PHE A 315 4.19 -3.93 -12.80
N PRO A 316 4.42 -4.95 -13.64
CA PRO A 316 5.04 -4.74 -14.95
C PRO A 316 4.12 -3.92 -15.87
N ALA A 317 4.67 -2.88 -16.49
CA ALA A 317 3.93 -2.03 -17.43
C ALA A 317 3.41 -2.86 -18.62
N PRO A 318 2.12 -2.74 -19.00
CA PRO A 318 1.57 -3.49 -20.12
C PRO A 318 2.21 -3.06 -21.44
N PHE A 319 2.78 -4.00 -22.18
CA PHE A 319 3.52 -3.75 -23.43
C PHE A 319 2.70 -2.97 -24.47
N HIS A 320 1.41 -3.26 -24.62
CA HIS A 320 0.52 -2.57 -25.56
C HIS A 320 0.27 -1.09 -25.22
N LEU A 321 0.42 -0.70 -23.95
CA LEU A 321 0.32 0.71 -23.52
C LEU A 321 1.65 1.44 -23.73
N LEU A 322 2.78 0.76 -23.59
CA LEU A 322 4.10 1.31 -23.88
C LEU A 322 4.25 1.67 -25.36
N GLN A 323 3.76 0.83 -26.29
CA GLN A 323 3.78 1.12 -27.72
C GLN A 323 2.97 2.36 -28.09
N LYS A 324 1.83 2.63 -27.43
CA LYS A 324 1.00 3.82 -27.70
C LYS A 324 1.63 5.11 -27.18
N SER A 325 2.35 5.08 -26.06
CA SER A 325 3.05 6.25 -25.52
C SER A 325 4.26 6.64 -26.38
N ASN A 326 4.95 5.67 -26.98
CA ASN A 326 6.07 5.91 -27.88
C ASN A 326 5.69 6.43 -29.26
N LEU A 327 4.45 6.21 -29.74
CA LEU A 327 3.99 6.72 -31.04
C LEU A 327 3.82 8.26 -31.09
N GLY A 328 3.69 8.93 -29.94
CA GLY A 328 3.62 10.40 -29.86
C GLY A 328 4.99 11.09 -29.75
N GLU A 329 5.95 10.46 -29.07
CA GLU A 329 7.28 11.05 -28.81
C GLU A 329 8.36 10.53 -29.78
N VAL A 330 8.25 9.30 -30.29
CA VAL A 330 9.25 8.69 -31.20
C VAL A 330 9.17 9.26 -32.62
N GLN A 331 8.05 9.80 -33.07
CA GLN A 331 8.00 10.52 -34.34
C GLN A 331 8.83 11.83 -34.36
N GLN A 332 9.16 12.39 -33.19
CA GLN A 332 9.97 13.59 -33.08
C GLN A 332 11.49 13.31 -32.92
N VAL A 333 11.86 12.11 -32.49
CA VAL A 333 13.30 11.73 -32.27
C VAL A 333 13.87 10.98 -33.48
N MET A 334 13.07 10.27 -34.28
CA MET A 334 13.57 9.54 -35.44
C MET A 334 13.83 10.39 -36.69
N SER A 335 13.50 11.70 -36.66
CA SER A 335 13.79 12.60 -37.81
C SER A 335 15.21 13.20 -37.80
N THR A 336 16.02 12.91 -36.81
CA THR A 336 17.32 13.59 -36.61
C THR A 336 18.55 12.72 -36.47
N THR A 337 18.55 11.42 -36.71
CA THR A 337 19.84 10.68 -36.92
C THR A 337 19.59 9.20 -37.23
N CYS A 338 19.77 8.79 -38.46
CA CYS A 338 20.09 7.39 -38.78
C CYS A 338 21.02 7.29 -39.96
N SER A 339 22.30 7.01 -39.69
CA SER A 339 23.13 6.25 -40.61
C SER A 339 23.01 4.77 -40.26
N PRO A 340 22.88 3.86 -41.24
CA PRO A 340 22.73 2.44 -40.98
C PRO A 340 24.13 1.81 -40.80
N SER A 341 24.49 1.40 -39.60
CA SER A 341 25.63 0.49 -39.43
C SER A 341 25.41 -0.42 -38.20
N THR A 342 25.60 -1.72 -38.51
CA THR A 342 25.86 -2.87 -37.65
C THR A 342 24.69 -3.51 -36.90
N ALA A 343 24.54 -4.80 -37.23
CA ALA A 343 23.61 -5.76 -36.68
C ALA A 343 23.57 -5.72 -35.14
N ALA A 344 22.41 -5.33 -34.59
CA ALA A 344 22.13 -5.46 -33.18
C ALA A 344 21.92 -6.95 -32.84
N SER A 345 22.62 -7.40 -31.81
CA SER A 345 22.44 -8.74 -31.21
C SER A 345 20.98 -8.95 -30.78
N PRO A 346 20.36 -10.10 -31.07
CA PRO A 346 18.94 -10.34 -30.79
C PRO A 346 18.59 -10.64 -29.33
N TYR A 347 19.48 -10.37 -28.36
CA TYR A 347 19.29 -10.68 -26.93
C TYR A 347 19.56 -9.47 -26.02
N GLN A 348 18.98 -8.32 -26.31
CA GLN A 348 18.78 -7.35 -25.22
C GLN A 348 17.48 -7.73 -24.52
N ASN A 349 17.59 -8.34 -23.35
CA ASN A 349 16.49 -8.49 -22.39
C ASN A 349 16.08 -7.09 -21.93
N PHE A 350 15.19 -6.42 -22.69
CA PHE A 350 14.53 -5.20 -22.22
C PHE A 350 13.67 -5.60 -21.03
N LEU A 351 14.08 -5.20 -19.82
CA LEU A 351 13.24 -5.35 -18.65
C LEU A 351 11.99 -4.51 -18.85
N THR A 352 10.83 -5.11 -18.59
CA THR A 352 9.56 -4.37 -18.58
C THR A 352 9.59 -3.39 -17.42
N PRO A 353 9.43 -2.06 -17.63
CA PRO A 353 9.46 -1.10 -16.56
C PRO A 353 8.34 -1.35 -15.57
N THR A 354 8.58 -1.01 -14.31
CA THR A 354 7.59 -1.13 -13.23
C THR A 354 6.77 0.15 -13.12
N TRP A 355 5.44 0.02 -13.18
CA TRP A 355 4.51 1.05 -12.77
C TRP A 355 4.06 0.83 -11.32
N VAL A 356 3.60 1.89 -10.66
CA VAL A 356 3.23 1.83 -9.23
C VAL A 356 1.82 2.35 -9.03
N VAL A 357 1.01 1.59 -8.29
CA VAL A 357 -0.28 2.04 -7.75
C VAL A 357 -0.11 2.38 -6.28
N TYR A 358 -0.72 3.46 -5.84
CA TYR A 358 -0.76 3.90 -4.44
C TYR A 358 -2.20 4.11 -3.98
N GLY A 359 -2.52 3.63 -2.76
CA GLY A 359 -3.82 3.78 -2.12
C GLY A 359 -3.73 4.56 -0.81
N HIS A 360 -4.58 5.61 -0.63
CA HIS A 360 -4.54 6.48 0.55
C HIS A 360 -5.81 7.36 0.68
N PRO A 361 -6.20 7.77 1.90
CA PRO A 361 -7.19 8.83 2.09
C PRO A 361 -6.80 10.13 1.37
N THR A 362 -7.77 10.79 0.74
CA THR A 362 -7.48 11.94 -0.15
C THR A 362 -7.67 13.31 0.50
N TRP A 363 -8.20 13.36 1.72
CA TRP A 363 -8.43 14.62 2.43
C TRP A 363 -7.24 15.02 3.29
N THR A 364 -6.94 16.32 3.32
CA THR A 364 -5.86 16.89 4.13
C THR A 364 -6.22 17.07 5.61
N ASN A 365 -7.51 17.14 5.94
CA ASN A 365 -7.97 17.43 7.30
C ASN A 365 -8.48 16.20 8.06
N ALA A 366 -8.76 15.11 7.35
CA ALA A 366 -9.33 13.91 7.94
C ALA A 366 -8.96 12.66 7.13
N ARG A 367 -8.97 11.50 7.76
CA ARG A 367 -8.86 10.19 7.11
C ARG A 367 -10.18 9.86 6.44
N ARG A 368 -10.29 10.24 5.15
CA ARG A 368 -11.55 10.19 4.42
C ARG A 368 -11.32 10.07 2.92
N ASP A 369 -12.27 9.43 2.23
CA ASP A 369 -12.32 9.25 0.79
C ASP A 369 -11.07 8.54 0.26
N LEU A 370 -11.09 7.20 0.30
CA LEU A 370 -9.96 6.39 -0.17
C LEU A 370 -9.79 6.54 -1.67
N GLY A 371 -8.61 7.01 -2.09
CA GLY A 371 -8.26 7.21 -3.49
C GLY A 371 -7.08 6.37 -3.93
N LEU A 372 -7.08 6.06 -5.22
CA LEU A 372 -5.99 5.35 -5.91
C LEU A 372 -5.26 6.32 -6.84
N TYR A 373 -3.95 6.17 -6.89
CA TYR A 373 -3.05 6.95 -7.74
C TYR A 373 -2.19 6.01 -8.57
N LEU A 374 -1.80 6.46 -9.75
CA LEU A 374 -0.90 5.74 -10.65
C LEU A 374 0.37 6.56 -10.90
N ASN A 375 1.52 5.92 -10.84
CA ASN A 375 2.79 6.50 -11.28
C ASN A 375 3.46 5.58 -12.30
N VAL A 376 3.70 6.11 -13.49
CA VAL A 376 4.36 5.40 -14.61
C VAL A 376 5.87 5.66 -14.65
N ARG A 377 6.37 6.60 -13.82
CA ARG A 377 7.79 6.94 -13.63
C ARG A 377 8.08 7.06 -12.13
N PRO A 378 8.17 5.95 -11.37
CA PRO A 378 8.15 5.97 -9.90
C PRO A 378 9.24 6.84 -9.24
N ARG A 379 10.39 7.05 -9.92
CA ARG A 379 11.45 7.95 -9.40
C ARG A 379 11.07 9.43 -9.44
N ASP A 380 10.17 9.80 -10.35
CA ASP A 380 9.72 11.18 -10.52
C ASP A 380 8.52 11.47 -9.59
N PRO A 381 8.68 12.31 -8.54
CA PRO A 381 7.61 12.64 -7.60
C PRO A 381 6.46 13.39 -8.27
N ASP A 382 6.69 14.03 -9.42
CA ASP A 382 5.68 14.81 -10.13
C ASP A 382 4.88 13.99 -11.15
N SER A 383 5.24 12.74 -11.39
CA SER A 383 4.53 11.89 -12.36
C SER A 383 3.32 11.15 -11.78
N TRP A 384 2.99 11.32 -10.50
CA TRP A 384 1.77 10.80 -9.91
C TRP A 384 0.51 11.38 -10.55
N ARG A 385 -0.43 10.50 -10.91
CA ARG A 385 -1.76 10.82 -11.46
C ARG A 385 -2.84 10.30 -10.53
N GLY A 386 -3.91 11.06 -10.35
CA GLY A 386 -5.00 10.70 -9.45
C GLY A 386 -5.42 11.86 -8.55
N PRO A 387 -6.32 11.60 -7.58
CA PRO A 387 -6.85 10.28 -7.22
C PRO A 387 -8.08 9.84 -8.01
N TRP A 388 -8.25 8.54 -8.19
CA TRP A 388 -9.55 7.92 -8.39
C TRP A 388 -10.10 7.48 -7.04
N VAL A 389 -11.17 8.11 -6.57
CA VAL A 389 -11.79 7.78 -5.27
C VAL A 389 -12.62 6.51 -5.43
N ILE A 390 -12.18 5.42 -4.77
CA ILE A 390 -12.86 4.11 -4.79
C ILE A 390 -13.85 3.92 -3.63
N TYR A 391 -13.76 4.75 -2.59
CA TYR A 391 -14.70 4.76 -1.47
C TYR A 391 -14.87 6.19 -0.95
N LYS A 392 -16.11 6.65 -0.83
CA LYS A 392 -16.46 7.95 -0.22
C LYS A 392 -16.91 7.77 1.22
N GLY A 393 -16.28 8.48 2.14
CA GLY A 393 -16.60 8.42 3.56
C GLY A 393 -15.36 8.22 4.43
N PRO A 394 -15.53 8.04 5.75
CA PRO A 394 -14.44 7.74 6.65
C PRO A 394 -13.68 6.50 6.16
N SER A 395 -12.37 6.64 5.97
CA SER A 395 -11.47 5.56 5.50
C SER A 395 -10.07 5.83 6.02
N ALA A 396 -9.29 4.78 6.31
CA ALA A 396 -7.96 4.96 6.90
C ALA A 396 -6.92 4.04 6.23
N TYR A 397 -6.38 3.08 6.96
CA TYR A 397 -5.32 2.20 6.47
C TYR A 397 -5.81 1.31 5.34
N SER A 398 -4.92 1.03 4.40
CA SER A 398 -5.20 0.11 3.28
C SER A 398 -3.98 -0.72 2.95
N ASP A 399 -4.20 -1.85 2.31
CA ASP A 399 -3.14 -2.64 1.69
C ASP A 399 -3.55 -3.11 0.29
N LEU A 400 -2.62 -3.08 -0.65
CA LEU A 400 -2.80 -3.41 -2.05
C LEU A 400 -2.10 -4.72 -2.39
N ALA A 401 -2.68 -5.49 -3.31
CA ALA A 401 -2.04 -6.64 -3.92
C ALA A 401 -2.21 -6.61 -5.44
N TYR A 402 -1.17 -7.00 -6.16
CA TYR A 402 -1.20 -7.23 -7.60
C TYR A 402 -1.52 -8.70 -7.88
N VAL A 403 -2.46 -8.93 -8.79
CA VAL A 403 -2.90 -10.27 -9.20
C VAL A 403 -2.44 -10.49 -10.64
N ASP A 404 -1.38 -11.27 -10.81
CA ASP A 404 -0.95 -11.69 -12.13
C ASP A 404 -1.73 -12.96 -12.52
N LEU A 405 -2.75 -12.76 -13.32
CA LEU A 405 -3.52 -13.85 -13.91
C LEU A 405 -2.78 -14.29 -15.17
N ALA A 406 -1.84 -15.21 -15.04
CA ALA A 406 -1.25 -15.90 -16.18
C ALA A 406 -2.36 -16.62 -16.96
N SER A 407 -2.96 -15.95 -17.93
CA SER A 407 -4.10 -16.45 -18.69
C SER A 407 -3.66 -16.96 -20.06
N THR A 408 -4.31 -17.98 -20.46
CA THR A 408 -4.40 -18.62 -21.74
C THR A 408 -4.53 -17.65 -22.92
N GLY A 409 -3.42 -17.18 -23.48
CA GLY A 409 -3.32 -16.72 -24.88
C GLY A 409 -3.57 -15.24 -25.18
N GLU A 410 -4.12 -14.43 -24.31
CA GLU A 410 -4.17 -12.97 -24.43
C GLU A 410 -3.29 -12.30 -23.38
N PRO A 411 -2.70 -11.10 -23.64
CA PRO A 411 -1.93 -10.40 -22.61
C PRO A 411 -2.85 -10.10 -21.42
N PRO A 412 -2.52 -10.59 -20.22
CA PRO A 412 -3.38 -10.46 -19.05
C PRO A 412 -3.57 -8.97 -18.71
N VAL A 413 -4.82 -8.58 -18.49
CA VAL A 413 -5.11 -7.25 -17.95
C VAL A 413 -4.69 -7.24 -16.49
N PRO A 414 -3.80 -6.33 -16.04
CA PRO A 414 -3.41 -6.25 -14.65
C PRO A 414 -4.64 -6.04 -13.74
N VAL A 415 -4.79 -6.92 -12.75
CA VAL A 415 -5.84 -6.84 -11.73
C VAL A 415 -5.20 -6.52 -10.39
N PHE A 416 -5.86 -5.70 -9.62
CA PHE A 416 -5.43 -5.29 -8.29
C PHE A 416 -6.52 -5.60 -7.28
N ALA A 417 -6.09 -5.83 -6.05
CA ALA A 417 -6.98 -5.94 -4.92
C ALA A 417 -6.60 -4.88 -3.88
N CYS A 418 -7.59 -4.38 -3.16
CA CYS A 418 -7.43 -3.45 -2.06
C CYS A 418 -8.20 -3.92 -0.84
N LEU A 419 -7.52 -4.05 0.29
CA LEU A 419 -8.09 -4.30 1.61
C LEU A 419 -7.96 -3.01 2.41
N PHE A 420 -9.07 -2.45 2.95
CA PHE A 420 -9.03 -1.12 3.55
C PHE A 420 -10.03 -0.92 4.68
N GLU A 421 -9.62 -0.11 5.65
CA GLU A 421 -10.47 0.35 6.75
C GLU A 421 -11.47 1.39 6.25
N ASN A 422 -12.75 1.22 6.59
CA ASN A 422 -13.82 2.12 6.22
C ASN A 422 -15.03 2.03 7.16
N GLY A 423 -15.99 2.94 6.98
CA GLY A 423 -17.24 2.87 7.72
C GLY A 423 -18.12 4.09 7.52
N THR A 424 -19.30 4.05 8.10
CA THR A 424 -20.27 5.14 8.00
C THR A 424 -20.07 6.19 9.07
N LYS A 425 -19.73 5.78 10.29
CA LYS A 425 -19.50 6.67 11.44
C LYS A 425 -18.02 6.96 11.62
N THR A 426 -17.20 5.93 11.59
CA THR A 426 -15.74 6.02 11.73
C THR A 426 -15.06 5.18 10.66
N ALA A 427 -13.79 5.42 10.41
CA ALA A 427 -12.99 4.59 9.52
C ALA A 427 -12.72 3.16 10.10
N TYR A 428 -13.17 2.89 11.30
CA TYR A 428 -12.90 1.66 12.06
C TYR A 428 -14.14 0.79 12.28
N ASP A 429 -15.19 1.03 11.50
CA ASP A 429 -16.42 0.22 11.59
C ASP A 429 -16.25 -1.13 10.89
N GLU A 430 -15.43 -1.18 9.81
CA GLU A 430 -15.22 -2.37 9.02
C GLU A 430 -13.90 -2.35 8.23
N ILE A 431 -13.43 -3.53 7.81
CA ILE A 431 -12.39 -3.68 6.80
C ILE A 431 -13.03 -4.33 5.58
N SER A 432 -12.98 -3.64 4.45
CA SER A 432 -13.56 -4.06 3.18
C SER A 432 -12.49 -4.46 2.18
N PHE A 433 -12.87 -5.34 1.26
CA PHE A 433 -12.07 -5.81 0.14
C PHE A 433 -12.76 -5.44 -1.18
N CYS A 434 -11.98 -4.99 -2.15
CA CYS A 434 -12.44 -4.83 -3.53
C CYS A 434 -11.34 -5.22 -4.52
N THR A 435 -11.74 -5.50 -5.75
CA THR A 435 -10.82 -5.70 -6.88
C THR A 435 -11.11 -4.69 -7.97
N PHE A 436 -10.09 -4.32 -8.74
CA PHE A 436 -10.21 -3.42 -9.89
C PHE A 436 -9.10 -3.74 -10.92
N THR A 437 -9.36 -3.39 -12.14
CA THR A 437 -8.42 -3.55 -13.26
C THR A 437 -7.61 -2.28 -13.50
N LEU A 438 -6.46 -2.41 -14.16
CA LEU A 438 -5.70 -1.24 -14.64
C LEU A 438 -6.52 -0.35 -15.56
N PHE A 439 -7.41 -0.95 -16.37
CA PHE A 439 -8.28 -0.21 -17.29
C PHE A 439 -9.27 0.67 -16.52
N GLU A 440 -9.90 0.14 -15.47
CA GLU A 440 -10.78 0.92 -14.58
C GLU A 440 -10.01 2.05 -13.89
N LEU A 441 -8.79 1.77 -13.38
CA LEU A 441 -7.95 2.80 -12.78
C LEU A 441 -7.67 3.92 -13.79
N ILE A 442 -7.14 3.62 -14.97
CA ILE A 442 -6.76 4.62 -15.97
C ILE A 442 -7.97 5.46 -16.42
N ASN A 443 -9.12 4.82 -16.64
CA ASN A 443 -10.33 5.52 -17.13
C ASN A 443 -10.97 6.45 -16.09
N ASN A 444 -10.74 6.19 -14.80
CA ASN A 444 -11.29 6.99 -13.72
C ASN A 444 -10.29 7.98 -13.11
N LEU A 445 -9.03 7.98 -13.57
CA LEU A 445 -8.09 9.03 -13.19
C LEU A 445 -8.50 10.36 -13.79
N PRO A 446 -8.33 11.48 -13.07
CA PRO A 446 -8.55 12.81 -13.63
C PRO A 446 -7.73 13.00 -14.91
N HIS A 447 -8.37 13.39 -15.98
CA HIS A 447 -7.67 13.78 -17.20
C HIS A 447 -7.02 15.15 -16.94
N ASP A 448 -5.71 15.20 -16.82
CA ASP A 448 -4.97 16.45 -16.92
C ASP A 448 -5.14 16.95 -18.36
N LEU A 449 -6.03 17.94 -18.54
CA LEU A 449 -6.15 18.69 -19.78
C LEU A 449 -5.06 19.77 -19.80
N PRO A 450 -3.91 19.57 -20.46
CA PRO A 450 -2.86 20.61 -20.54
C PRO A 450 -3.32 21.84 -21.34
N HIS A 451 -4.49 21.77 -22.03
CA HIS A 451 -4.94 22.80 -22.99
C HIS A 451 -5.86 23.90 -22.45
N LEU A 452 -6.46 23.78 -21.26
CA LEU A 452 -7.43 24.80 -20.80
C LEU A 452 -6.79 25.93 -19.99
N SER A 453 -5.64 25.73 -19.37
CA SER A 453 -4.93 26.81 -18.65
C SER A 453 -4.23 27.80 -19.60
N SER A 454 -3.70 27.31 -20.73
CA SER A 454 -3.09 28.16 -21.77
C SER A 454 -4.12 28.98 -22.57
N ILE A 455 -5.32 28.43 -22.81
CA ILE A 455 -6.42 29.15 -23.50
C ILE A 455 -6.97 30.28 -22.61
N LYS A 456 -7.17 30.03 -21.30
CA LYS A 456 -7.60 31.09 -20.36
C LYS A 456 -6.56 32.19 -20.16
N SER A 457 -5.26 31.88 -20.26
CA SER A 457 -4.18 32.87 -20.21
C SER A 457 -4.07 33.69 -21.50
N LEU A 458 -4.34 33.09 -22.66
CA LEU A 458 -4.38 33.76 -23.94
C LEU A 458 -5.61 34.66 -24.09
N GLU A 459 -6.77 34.26 -23.60
CA GLU A 459 -7.96 35.14 -23.59
C GLU A 459 -7.81 36.32 -22.62
N LYS A 460 -7.18 36.12 -21.43
CA LYS A 460 -6.83 37.21 -20.52
C LYS A 460 -5.82 38.19 -21.14
N LYS A 461 -4.83 37.71 -21.91
CA LYS A 461 -3.88 38.55 -22.67
C LYS A 461 -4.57 39.29 -23.81
N LYS A 462 -5.49 38.64 -24.55
CA LYS A 462 -6.28 39.31 -25.61
C LYS A 462 -7.23 40.38 -25.06
N ARG A 463 -7.88 40.15 -23.90
CA ARG A 463 -8.74 41.15 -23.27
C ARG A 463 -7.93 42.32 -22.66
N ARG A 464 -6.72 42.11 -22.15
CA ARG A 464 -5.82 43.20 -21.73
C ARG A 464 -5.31 44.03 -22.92
N LYS A 465 -4.92 43.39 -24.03
CA LYS A 465 -4.52 44.16 -25.23
C LYS A 465 -5.68 44.98 -25.84
N LYS A 466 -6.93 44.49 -25.86
CA LYS A 466 -8.08 45.25 -26.31
C LYS A 466 -8.41 46.47 -25.38
N ARG A 467 -8.20 46.34 -24.06
CA ARG A 467 -8.40 47.49 -23.14
C ARG A 467 -7.30 48.56 -23.25
N VAL A 468 -6.06 48.19 -23.56
CA VAL A 468 -4.96 49.16 -23.74
C VAL A 468 -5.12 49.93 -25.05
N CYS A 469 -5.67 49.31 -26.15
CA CYS A 469 -5.92 50.00 -27.41
C CYS A 469 -7.14 50.95 -27.40
N GLN A 470 -8.03 50.84 -26.39
CA GLN A 470 -9.20 51.75 -26.25
C GLN A 470 -8.86 53.02 -25.46
N PHE A 471 -7.73 53.06 -24.76
CA PHE A 471 -7.26 54.24 -24.03
C PHE A 471 -6.32 55.17 -24.83
N CYS A 472 -5.87 54.74 -26.01
CA CYS A 472 -5.00 55.56 -26.87
C CYS A 472 -5.76 56.25 -28.02
N ARG A 473 -7.08 56.49 -27.90
CA ARG A 473 -7.87 57.24 -28.93
C ARG A 473 -8.60 58.46 -28.34
N VAL A 474 -8.05 59.07 -27.31
CA VAL A 474 -8.44 60.42 -26.89
C VAL A 474 -7.18 61.14 -26.38
N CYS A 475 -6.44 61.69 -27.30
CA CYS A 475 -5.57 62.86 -27.21
C CYS A 475 -5.22 63.28 -28.63
#